data_77596139500a5e7d8936776645ab0f6f
#
_entry.id   77596139500a5e7d8936776645ab0f6f
#
_cell.length_a   1.000
_cell.length_b   1.000
_cell.length_c   1.000
_cell.angle_alpha   90.00
_cell.angle_beta   90.00
_cell.angle_gamma   90.00
#
_symmetry.space_group_name_H-M   'P 1'
#
loop_
_entity.id
_entity.type
_entity.pdbx_description
1 polymer ?
#
loop_
_entity_poly.entity_id
_entity_poly.type
_entity_poly.pdbx_seq_one_letter_code
_entity_poly.pdbx_strand_id
1 'polypeptide(L)'
;PQVVEFHDLNFEHFPGDMPKIHLWHYKKFFPKFATKAKRIVTVSEFSKQDIVDCYGVDPQKIDVAYNGVNEIFKPLPETEITEIRAKYSEGHPYFMFVGSLHPRKNLARLFTAFDRFKQRNQNDVKLVIVGEKRWWTEPIQKAYDAMNCKEDVIFAGRLSAEDLHRVTAAALASVYVSYFEGFGIPILEAFKCDTPVITSNVTSMPEVAQDAALLVDPFNEDAIADAMVKVLDEDVRKALIAKGRERARDFSWDQAADVIWNSLMKAI
;
A
#
# COMPACT_ATOMS: atom_id res chain seq x y z
N PRO A 1 10.85 20.78 -25.00
CA PRO A 1 10.03 19.60 -24.68
C PRO A 1 9.94 19.40 -23.17
N GLN A 2 8.80 18.89 -22.69
CA GLN A 2 8.54 18.64 -21.28
C GLN A 2 7.93 17.24 -21.11
N VAL A 3 8.52 16.42 -20.24
CA VAL A 3 7.94 15.18 -19.74
C VAL A 3 7.56 15.42 -18.28
N VAL A 4 6.40 15.00 -17.86
CA VAL A 4 5.94 15.10 -16.47
C VAL A 4 5.60 13.71 -15.96
N GLU A 5 5.82 13.50 -14.66
CA GLU A 5 5.42 12.28 -13.98
C GLU A 5 4.31 12.58 -12.99
N PHE A 6 3.23 11.79 -13.05
CA PHE A 6 2.14 11.81 -12.09
C PHE A 6 2.04 10.45 -11.41
N HIS A 7 2.18 10.42 -10.09
CA HIS A 7 2.05 9.19 -9.31
C HIS A 7 0.59 8.84 -9.04
N ASP A 8 -0.23 9.83 -8.70
CA ASP A 8 -1.69 9.71 -8.52
C ASP A 8 -2.38 11.07 -8.58
N LEU A 9 -3.70 11.05 -8.62
CA LEU A 9 -4.56 12.24 -8.55
C LEU A 9 -5.51 12.18 -7.33
N ASN A 10 -5.06 11.66 -6.21
CA ASN A 10 -5.88 11.51 -5.01
C ASN A 10 -6.55 12.82 -4.56
N PHE A 11 -5.92 13.95 -4.80
CA PHE A 11 -6.43 15.28 -4.48
C PHE A 11 -7.65 15.69 -5.32
N GLU A 12 -7.87 15.08 -6.49
CA GLU A 12 -9.09 15.29 -7.28
C GLU A 12 -10.27 14.54 -6.65
N HIS A 13 -10.05 13.32 -6.15
CA HIS A 13 -11.08 12.45 -5.60
C HIS A 13 -11.34 12.68 -4.10
N PHE A 14 -10.30 12.99 -3.33
CA PHE A 14 -10.35 13.17 -1.88
C PHE A 14 -9.76 14.52 -1.45
N PRO A 15 -10.37 15.65 -1.90
CA PRO A 15 -9.82 16.98 -1.61
C PRO A 15 -9.81 17.33 -0.12
N GLY A 16 -10.65 16.67 0.69
CA GLY A 16 -10.69 16.83 2.14
C GLY A 16 -9.47 16.28 2.88
N ASP A 17 -8.71 15.40 2.25
CA ASP A 17 -7.55 14.75 2.86
C ASP A 17 -6.26 15.58 2.74
N MET A 18 -6.34 16.75 2.14
CA MET A 18 -5.19 17.61 1.84
C MET A 18 -5.36 19.03 2.37
N PRO A 19 -4.28 19.69 2.85
CA PRO A 19 -4.30 21.10 3.22
C PRO A 19 -4.74 21.97 2.04
N LYS A 20 -5.65 22.94 2.29
CA LYS A 20 -6.27 23.79 1.26
C LYS A 20 -5.29 24.46 0.32
N ILE A 21 -4.10 24.88 0.83
CA ILE A 21 -3.08 25.54 0.01
C ILE A 21 -2.45 24.58 -1.01
N HIS A 22 -2.16 23.33 -0.62
CA HIS A 22 -1.65 22.31 -1.53
C HIS A 22 -2.72 21.92 -2.55
N LEU A 23 -3.96 21.73 -2.09
CA LEU A 23 -5.10 21.42 -2.96
C LEU A 23 -5.30 22.47 -4.03
N TRP A 24 -5.29 23.78 -3.65
CA TRP A 24 -5.40 24.89 -4.59
C TRP A 24 -4.27 24.86 -5.64
N HIS A 25 -3.02 24.63 -5.20
CA HIS A 25 -1.86 24.54 -6.09
C HIS A 25 -2.03 23.39 -7.08
N TYR A 26 -2.36 22.19 -6.60
CA TYR A 26 -2.48 21.01 -7.44
C TYR A 26 -3.62 21.15 -8.45
N LYS A 27 -4.81 21.52 -8.02
CA LYS A 27 -5.97 21.76 -8.92
C LYS A 27 -5.71 22.85 -9.96
N LYS A 28 -4.89 23.84 -9.65
CA LYS A 28 -4.54 24.92 -10.59
C LYS A 28 -3.50 24.51 -11.62
N PHE A 29 -2.51 23.70 -11.25
CA PHE A 29 -1.34 23.48 -12.08
C PHE A 29 -1.27 22.10 -12.73
N PHE A 30 -1.78 21.04 -12.09
CA PHE A 30 -1.71 19.70 -12.64
C PHE A 30 -2.41 19.56 -14.01
N PRO A 31 -3.64 20.09 -14.21
CA PRO A 31 -4.26 20.07 -15.53
C PRO A 31 -3.41 20.76 -16.60
N LYS A 32 -2.72 21.85 -16.23
CA LYS A 32 -1.83 22.57 -17.14
C LYS A 32 -0.57 21.79 -17.48
N PHE A 33 0.00 21.09 -16.49
CA PHE A 33 1.14 20.21 -16.72
C PHE A 33 0.76 19.07 -17.64
N ALA A 34 -0.36 18.40 -17.37
CA ALA A 34 -0.88 17.32 -18.21
C ALA A 34 -1.12 17.76 -19.67
N THR A 35 -1.74 18.92 -19.86
CA THR A 35 -2.05 19.44 -21.21
C THR A 35 -0.80 19.85 -21.97
N LYS A 36 0.15 20.54 -21.31
CA LYS A 36 1.35 21.13 -21.95
C LYS A 36 2.48 20.14 -22.17
N ALA A 37 2.56 19.08 -21.38
CA ALA A 37 3.61 18.09 -21.52
C ALA A 37 3.55 17.39 -22.88
N LYS A 38 4.69 17.10 -23.50
CA LYS A 38 4.77 16.26 -24.70
C LYS A 38 4.47 14.81 -24.39
N ARG A 39 4.98 14.33 -23.25
CA ARG A 39 4.72 13.00 -22.72
C ARG A 39 4.40 13.09 -21.24
N ILE A 40 3.64 12.12 -20.76
CA ILE A 40 3.32 11.92 -19.35
C ILE A 40 3.79 10.52 -18.99
N VAL A 41 4.41 10.37 -17.83
CA VAL A 41 4.72 9.08 -17.23
C VAL A 41 3.85 8.92 -15.99
N THR A 42 3.33 7.73 -15.78
CA THR A 42 2.59 7.38 -14.58
C THR A 42 2.90 5.94 -14.14
N VAL A 43 2.41 5.54 -12.98
CA VAL A 43 2.87 4.33 -12.29
C VAL A 43 1.92 3.13 -12.39
N SER A 44 0.74 3.30 -13.03
CA SER A 44 -0.23 2.22 -13.25
C SER A 44 -1.18 2.54 -14.40
N GLU A 45 -1.83 1.53 -14.97
CA GLU A 45 -2.90 1.73 -15.96
C GLU A 45 -4.10 2.43 -15.31
N PHE A 46 -4.39 2.13 -14.03
CA PHE A 46 -5.38 2.88 -13.28
C PHE A 46 -5.07 4.38 -13.26
N SER A 47 -3.85 4.78 -12.87
CA SER A 47 -3.47 6.19 -12.85
C SER A 47 -3.46 6.82 -14.24
N LYS A 48 -3.12 6.07 -15.28
CA LYS A 48 -3.23 6.53 -16.66
C LYS A 48 -4.67 6.84 -17.03
N GLN A 49 -5.60 5.94 -16.74
CA GLN A 49 -7.01 6.16 -17.01
C GLN A 49 -7.55 7.34 -16.21
N ASP A 50 -7.17 7.45 -14.93
CA ASP A 50 -7.55 8.56 -14.07
C ASP A 50 -7.08 9.93 -14.60
N ILE A 51 -5.86 10.01 -15.14
CA ILE A 51 -5.33 11.23 -15.77
C ILE A 51 -6.15 11.57 -17.03
N VAL A 52 -6.51 10.57 -17.86
CA VAL A 52 -7.36 10.76 -19.04
C VAL A 52 -8.72 11.29 -18.64
N ASP A 53 -9.36 10.66 -17.65
CA ASP A 53 -10.72 11.01 -17.21
C ASP A 53 -10.78 12.39 -16.56
N CYS A 54 -9.78 12.73 -15.72
CA CYS A 54 -9.74 14.01 -15.03
C CYS A 54 -9.33 15.18 -15.94
N TYR A 55 -8.43 14.97 -16.91
CA TYR A 55 -7.82 16.07 -17.66
C TYR A 55 -8.07 16.03 -19.17
N GLY A 56 -8.73 15.01 -19.69
CA GLY A 56 -9.08 14.90 -21.11
C GLY A 56 -7.86 14.82 -22.04
N VAL A 57 -6.72 14.31 -21.56
CA VAL A 57 -5.49 14.18 -22.36
C VAL A 57 -5.52 12.90 -23.20
N ASP A 58 -4.86 12.92 -24.36
CA ASP A 58 -4.73 11.75 -25.21
C ASP A 58 -4.00 10.61 -24.50
N PRO A 59 -4.60 9.41 -24.34
CA PRO A 59 -3.98 8.27 -23.69
C PRO A 59 -2.67 7.81 -24.38
N GLN A 60 -2.48 8.08 -25.67
CA GLN A 60 -1.23 7.80 -26.37
C GLN A 60 -0.07 8.66 -25.92
N LYS A 61 -0.34 9.76 -25.22
CA LYS A 61 0.63 10.66 -24.60
C LYS A 61 1.16 10.14 -23.28
N ILE A 62 0.55 9.10 -22.69
CA ILE A 62 0.83 8.59 -21.36
C ILE A 62 1.50 7.21 -21.46
N ASP A 63 2.72 7.12 -20.95
CA ASP A 63 3.46 5.88 -20.80
C ASP A 63 3.35 5.40 -19.34
N VAL A 64 3.12 4.10 -19.12
CA VAL A 64 3.02 3.51 -17.78
C VAL A 64 4.35 2.86 -17.42
N ALA A 65 5.01 3.39 -16.39
CA ALA A 65 6.24 2.88 -15.80
C ALA A 65 5.94 2.32 -14.42
N TYR A 66 5.70 1.02 -14.32
CA TYR A 66 5.44 0.36 -13.04
C TYR A 66 6.65 0.49 -12.11
N ASN A 67 6.39 0.81 -10.84
CA ASN A 67 7.45 0.87 -9.84
C ASN A 67 8.06 -0.53 -9.62
N GLY A 68 9.37 -0.56 -9.39
CA GLY A 68 10.05 -1.72 -8.85
C GLY A 68 10.02 -1.77 -7.33
N VAL A 69 10.71 -2.73 -6.77
CA VAL A 69 10.92 -2.88 -5.33
C VAL A 69 12.41 -2.96 -5.01
N ASN A 70 12.82 -2.43 -3.86
CA ASN A 70 14.20 -2.49 -3.42
C ASN A 70 14.61 -3.95 -3.13
N GLU A 71 15.77 -4.37 -3.61
CA GLU A 71 16.28 -5.73 -3.45
C GLU A 71 16.63 -6.12 -2.01
N ILE A 72 16.62 -5.16 -1.08
CA ILE A 72 16.76 -5.46 0.34
C ILE A 72 15.59 -6.33 0.85
N PHE A 73 14.39 -6.20 0.24
CA PHE A 73 13.22 -7.00 0.59
C PHE A 73 13.39 -8.43 0.10
N LYS A 74 13.47 -9.36 1.04
CA LYS A 74 13.65 -10.81 0.81
C LYS A 74 13.14 -11.59 2.01
N PRO A 75 12.86 -12.89 1.88
CA PRO A 75 12.50 -13.73 3.00
C PRO A 75 13.59 -13.80 4.07
N LEU A 76 13.21 -14.03 5.31
CA LEU A 76 14.11 -14.26 6.44
C LEU A 76 14.05 -15.71 6.91
N PRO A 77 15.16 -16.24 7.49
CA PRO A 77 15.14 -17.52 8.18
C PRO A 77 14.30 -17.43 9.47
N GLU A 78 13.74 -18.57 9.91
CA GLU A 78 12.82 -18.63 11.07
C GLU A 78 13.45 -18.10 12.37
N THR A 79 14.77 -18.25 12.52
CA THR A 79 15.51 -17.71 13.67
C THR A 79 15.42 -16.19 13.73
N GLU A 80 15.61 -15.50 12.61
CA GLU A 80 15.50 -14.04 12.55
C GLU A 80 14.05 -13.60 12.71
N ILE A 81 13.07 -14.32 12.14
CA ILE A 81 11.64 -14.07 12.34
C ILE A 81 11.29 -14.07 13.83
N THR A 82 11.80 -15.06 14.57
CA THR A 82 11.58 -15.16 16.02
C THR A 82 12.16 -13.96 16.78
N GLU A 83 13.39 -13.55 16.43
CA GLU A 83 14.01 -12.36 17.03
C GLU A 83 13.24 -11.06 16.76
N ILE A 84 12.77 -10.89 15.52
CA ILE A 84 11.98 -9.72 15.13
C ILE A 84 10.64 -9.70 15.84
N ARG A 85 9.95 -10.83 15.95
CA ARG A 85 8.71 -10.94 16.73
C ARG A 85 8.95 -10.64 18.19
N ALA A 86 10.04 -11.13 18.80
CA ALA A 86 10.39 -10.80 20.17
C ALA A 86 10.58 -9.27 20.37
N LYS A 87 11.23 -8.60 19.39
CA LYS A 87 11.51 -7.17 19.44
C LYS A 87 10.26 -6.30 19.23
N TYR A 88 9.38 -6.65 18.29
CA TYR A 88 8.32 -5.77 17.80
C TYR A 88 6.90 -6.20 18.18
N SER A 89 6.70 -7.43 18.65
CA SER A 89 5.39 -7.97 19.01
C SER A 89 5.40 -8.90 20.22
N GLU A 90 6.40 -8.75 21.11
CA GLU A 90 6.50 -9.55 22.35
C GLU A 90 6.54 -11.07 22.08
N GLY A 91 7.05 -11.48 20.92
CA GLY A 91 7.11 -12.87 20.46
C GLY A 91 5.86 -13.37 19.74
N HIS A 92 4.79 -12.56 19.66
CA HIS A 92 3.53 -12.95 19.02
C HIS A 92 3.56 -12.78 17.49
N PRO A 93 2.81 -13.58 16.73
CA PRO A 93 2.55 -13.31 15.32
C PRO A 93 1.79 -11.96 15.18
N TYR A 94 1.98 -11.27 14.06
CA TYR A 94 1.34 -9.98 13.87
C TYR A 94 0.94 -9.69 12.42
N PHE A 95 -0.14 -8.94 12.27
CA PHE A 95 -0.42 -8.20 11.06
C PHE A 95 0.39 -6.93 11.05
N MET A 96 0.91 -6.53 9.87
CA MET A 96 1.58 -5.25 9.76
C MET A 96 0.85 -4.30 8.84
N PHE A 97 0.89 -3.03 9.20
CA PHE A 97 0.55 -1.91 8.34
C PHE A 97 1.79 -1.04 8.15
N VAL A 98 2.02 -0.54 6.93
CA VAL A 98 3.09 0.42 6.65
C VAL A 98 2.58 1.60 5.83
N GLY A 99 3.01 2.81 6.24
CA GLY A 99 2.74 4.05 5.50
C GLY A 99 2.66 5.28 6.40
N SER A 100 2.56 6.45 5.77
CA SER A 100 2.15 7.66 6.50
C SER A 100 0.76 7.45 7.09
N LEU A 101 0.52 7.87 8.34
CA LEU A 101 -0.79 7.65 8.99
C LEU A 101 -1.83 8.67 8.47
N HIS A 102 -1.93 8.73 7.13
CA HIS A 102 -2.82 9.61 6.38
C HIS A 102 -4.22 8.99 6.24
N PRO A 103 -5.31 9.78 6.23
CA PRO A 103 -6.68 9.26 6.10
C PRO A 103 -6.85 8.23 4.97
N ARG A 104 -6.29 8.48 3.78
CA ARG A 104 -6.39 7.56 2.64
C ARG A 104 -5.80 6.18 2.86
N LYS A 105 -4.90 6.02 3.85
CA LYS A 105 -4.34 4.73 4.27
C LYS A 105 -5.30 3.91 5.14
N ASN A 106 -6.45 4.50 5.49
CA ASN A 106 -7.62 3.82 6.04
C ASN A 106 -7.44 3.18 7.43
N LEU A 107 -6.55 3.76 8.26
CA LEU A 107 -6.27 3.22 9.58
C LEU A 107 -7.51 3.13 10.47
N ALA A 108 -8.44 4.09 10.37
CA ALA A 108 -9.65 4.07 11.20
C ALA A 108 -10.44 2.78 11.00
N ARG A 109 -10.66 2.36 9.72
CA ARG A 109 -11.35 1.10 9.44
C ARG A 109 -10.48 -0.12 9.75
N LEU A 110 -9.18 -0.03 9.58
CA LEU A 110 -8.26 -1.11 9.95
C LEU A 110 -8.33 -1.39 11.46
N PHE A 111 -8.39 -0.39 12.33
CA PHE A 111 -8.57 -0.56 13.77
C PHE A 111 -9.89 -1.24 14.09
N THR A 112 -10.99 -0.77 13.50
CA THR A 112 -12.30 -1.41 13.68
C THR A 112 -12.31 -2.86 13.20
N ALA A 113 -11.70 -3.12 12.03
CA ALA A 113 -11.62 -4.47 11.48
C ALA A 113 -10.76 -5.40 12.35
N PHE A 114 -9.63 -4.90 12.87
CA PHE A 114 -8.79 -5.67 13.78
C PHE A 114 -9.50 -5.99 15.10
N ASP A 115 -10.22 -5.04 15.68
CA ASP A 115 -11.05 -5.28 16.88
C ASP A 115 -12.11 -6.37 16.62
N ARG A 116 -12.81 -6.33 15.46
CA ARG A 116 -13.75 -7.39 15.04
C ARG A 116 -13.05 -8.73 14.83
N PHE A 117 -11.86 -8.73 14.24
CA PHE A 117 -11.05 -9.95 14.08
C PHE A 117 -10.73 -10.58 15.44
N LYS A 118 -10.29 -9.78 16.42
CA LYS A 118 -9.98 -10.24 17.79
C LYS A 118 -11.22 -10.77 18.51
N GLN A 119 -12.38 -10.15 18.34
CA GLN A 119 -13.65 -10.62 18.92
C GLN A 119 -14.09 -11.98 18.35
N ARG A 120 -13.84 -12.23 17.06
CA ARG A 120 -14.18 -13.50 16.40
C ARG A 120 -13.18 -14.62 16.69
N ASN A 121 -11.96 -14.26 16.97
CA ASN A 121 -10.86 -15.20 17.16
C ASN A 121 -10.05 -14.78 18.38
N GLN A 122 -10.27 -15.47 19.50
CA GLN A 122 -9.45 -15.27 20.70
C GLN A 122 -8.04 -15.82 20.45
N ASN A 123 -7.13 -14.95 19.99
CA ASN A 123 -5.74 -15.28 19.69
C ASN A 123 -4.80 -14.15 20.11
N ASP A 124 -3.50 -14.42 20.13
CA ASP A 124 -2.45 -13.48 20.57
C ASP A 124 -1.84 -12.68 19.40
N VAL A 125 -2.51 -12.64 18.24
CA VAL A 125 -2.03 -11.87 17.08
C VAL A 125 -2.07 -10.38 17.38
N LYS A 126 -0.94 -9.69 17.14
CA LYS A 126 -0.81 -8.23 17.29
C LYS A 126 -1.03 -7.50 15.96
N LEU A 127 -1.20 -6.19 16.04
CA LEU A 127 -1.21 -5.28 14.88
C LEU A 127 -0.05 -4.30 15.01
N VAL A 128 0.99 -4.44 14.19
CA VAL A 128 2.15 -3.56 14.17
C VAL A 128 1.95 -2.46 13.13
N ILE A 129 1.96 -1.20 13.58
CA ILE A 129 1.80 -0.01 12.75
C ILE A 129 3.16 0.64 12.52
N VAL A 130 3.64 0.61 11.28
CA VAL A 130 4.89 1.26 10.86
C VAL A 130 4.58 2.56 10.15
N GLY A 131 5.03 3.67 10.72
CA GLY A 131 4.84 5.02 10.18
C GLY A 131 4.75 6.10 11.23
N GLU A 132 4.82 7.35 10.79
CA GLU A 132 4.75 8.51 11.68
C GLU A 132 3.32 9.04 11.80
N LYS A 133 2.92 9.46 13.02
CA LYS A 133 1.61 10.09 13.30
C LYS A 133 1.46 11.51 12.74
N ARG A 134 2.15 11.83 11.65
CA ARG A 134 2.16 13.18 11.05
C ARG A 134 0.79 13.65 10.55
N TRP A 135 -0.05 12.71 10.08
CA TRP A 135 -1.38 12.98 9.52
C TRP A 135 -2.49 12.34 10.36
N TRP A 136 -2.22 12.13 11.65
CA TRP A 136 -3.18 11.57 12.58
C TRP A 136 -4.37 12.52 12.75
N THR A 137 -5.56 12.05 12.37
CA THR A 137 -6.79 12.83 12.40
C THR A 137 -7.72 12.38 13.53
N GLU A 138 -8.71 13.24 13.85
CA GLU A 138 -9.73 12.90 14.85
C GLU A 138 -10.47 11.59 14.55
N PRO A 139 -10.90 11.27 13.30
CA PRO A 139 -11.51 9.98 12.99
C PRO A 139 -10.60 8.79 13.28
N ILE A 140 -9.30 8.88 13.02
CA ILE A 140 -8.33 7.83 13.34
C ILE A 140 -8.22 7.67 14.86
N GLN A 141 -8.13 8.78 15.59
CA GLN A 141 -8.08 8.77 17.06
C GLN A 141 -9.33 8.16 17.68
N LYS A 142 -10.52 8.56 17.22
CA LYS A 142 -11.79 8.01 17.69
C LYS A 142 -11.89 6.50 17.46
N ALA A 143 -11.49 6.03 16.28
CA ALA A 143 -11.50 4.60 15.97
C ALA A 143 -10.54 3.83 16.87
N TYR A 144 -9.32 4.35 17.10
CA TYR A 144 -8.37 3.75 18.03
C TYR A 144 -8.89 3.74 19.47
N ASP A 145 -9.47 4.86 19.95
CA ASP A 145 -10.00 4.97 21.31
C ASP A 145 -11.20 4.04 21.57
N ALA A 146 -11.95 3.71 20.52
CA ALA A 146 -13.10 2.82 20.61
C ALA A 146 -12.73 1.32 20.61
N MET A 147 -11.47 0.96 20.32
CA MET A 147 -11.05 -0.44 20.31
C MET A 147 -11.09 -1.08 21.70
N ASN A 148 -11.49 -2.35 21.75
CA ASN A 148 -11.41 -3.17 22.97
C ASN A 148 -10.03 -3.82 23.16
N CYS A 149 -9.26 -4.00 22.06
CA CYS A 149 -7.94 -4.66 22.06
C CYS A 149 -6.79 -3.69 21.73
N LYS A 150 -6.79 -2.48 22.32
CA LYS A 150 -5.75 -1.46 22.09
C LYS A 150 -4.34 -1.92 22.46
N GLU A 151 -4.23 -2.76 23.48
CA GLU A 151 -2.99 -3.38 23.98
C GLU A 151 -2.34 -4.30 22.95
N ASP A 152 -3.10 -4.74 21.95
CA ASP A 152 -2.60 -5.56 20.84
C ASP A 152 -2.11 -4.72 19.65
N VAL A 153 -2.23 -3.37 19.72
CA VAL A 153 -1.77 -2.45 18.68
C VAL A 153 -0.44 -1.82 19.06
N ILE A 154 0.60 -2.10 18.30
CA ILE A 154 1.96 -1.66 18.56
C ILE A 154 2.38 -0.63 17.50
N PHE A 155 2.74 0.56 17.93
CA PHE A 155 3.25 1.62 17.05
C PHE A 155 4.78 1.55 17.01
N ALA A 156 5.34 1.04 15.93
CA ALA A 156 6.79 0.93 15.73
C ALA A 156 7.45 2.25 15.29
N GLY A 157 6.65 3.28 14.96
CA GLY A 157 7.18 4.53 14.42
C GLY A 157 7.74 4.37 13.01
N ARG A 158 8.59 5.32 12.60
CA ARG A 158 9.30 5.23 11.32
C ARG A 158 10.50 4.31 11.48
N LEU A 159 10.65 3.37 10.57
CA LEU A 159 11.76 2.42 10.52
C LEU A 159 12.75 2.75 9.40
N SER A 160 13.99 2.31 9.53
CA SER A 160 14.95 2.25 8.43
C SER A 160 14.50 1.25 7.37
N ALA A 161 15.08 1.28 6.17
CA ALA A 161 14.75 0.31 5.13
C ALA A 161 15.06 -1.13 5.58
N GLU A 162 16.16 -1.33 6.32
CA GLU A 162 16.56 -2.62 6.87
C GLU A 162 15.56 -3.13 7.92
N ASP A 163 15.18 -2.28 8.90
CA ASP A 163 14.19 -2.66 9.91
C ASP A 163 12.81 -2.89 9.29
N LEU A 164 12.41 -2.06 8.30
CA LEU A 164 11.14 -2.24 7.58
C LEU A 164 11.11 -3.59 6.85
N HIS A 165 12.18 -3.93 6.12
CA HIS A 165 12.32 -5.24 5.49
C HIS A 165 12.11 -6.37 6.50
N ARG A 166 12.82 -6.33 7.64
CA ARG A 166 12.75 -7.36 8.68
C ARG A 166 11.35 -7.48 9.28
N VAL A 167 10.73 -6.34 9.62
CA VAL A 167 9.36 -6.31 10.16
C VAL A 167 8.36 -6.81 9.12
N THR A 168 8.56 -6.51 7.83
CA THR A 168 7.70 -7.03 6.75
C THR A 168 7.85 -8.55 6.65
N ALA A 169 9.08 -9.08 6.58
CA ALA A 169 9.33 -10.50 6.40
C ALA A 169 8.92 -11.36 7.62
N ALA A 170 8.86 -10.80 8.83
CA ALA A 170 8.43 -11.51 10.03
C ALA A 170 6.91 -11.42 10.29
N ALA A 171 6.16 -10.67 9.47
CA ALA A 171 4.72 -10.51 9.62
C ALA A 171 3.94 -11.77 9.21
N LEU A 172 2.80 -11.99 9.85
CA LEU A 172 1.82 -13.00 9.44
C LEU A 172 1.18 -12.64 8.10
N ALA A 173 0.85 -11.36 7.93
CA ALA A 173 0.43 -10.75 6.68
C ALA A 173 0.59 -9.23 6.73
N SER A 174 0.79 -8.62 5.55
CA SER A 174 0.69 -7.18 5.36
C SER A 174 -0.76 -6.79 5.09
N VAL A 175 -1.29 -5.80 5.82
CA VAL A 175 -2.65 -5.29 5.64
C VAL A 175 -2.59 -3.87 5.10
N TYR A 176 -2.80 -3.74 3.79
CA TYR A 176 -2.66 -2.50 3.03
C TYR A 176 -3.98 -2.12 2.37
N VAL A 177 -4.94 -1.69 3.18
CA VAL A 177 -6.35 -1.45 2.78
C VAL A 177 -6.65 0.02 2.51
N SER A 178 -5.72 0.73 1.86
CA SER A 178 -5.92 2.11 1.41
C SER A 178 -7.14 2.23 0.51
N TYR A 179 -7.85 3.35 0.57
CA TYR A 179 -8.97 3.57 -0.36
C TYR A 179 -8.55 4.29 -1.65
N PHE A 180 -7.33 4.82 -1.72
CA PHE A 180 -6.78 5.38 -2.94
C PHE A 180 -5.25 5.27 -2.98
N GLU A 181 -4.72 4.69 -4.05
CA GLU A 181 -3.28 4.62 -4.35
C GLU A 181 -3.06 4.71 -5.86
N GLY A 182 -1.94 5.33 -6.24
CA GLY A 182 -1.48 5.30 -7.63
C GLY A 182 -0.81 3.98 -8.01
N PHE A 183 -0.22 3.25 -7.01
CA PHE A 183 0.44 1.98 -7.27
C PHE A 183 0.34 1.00 -6.08
N GLY A 184 1.06 1.24 -4.98
CA GLY A 184 1.07 0.34 -3.82
C GLY A 184 2.38 -0.45 -3.67
N ILE A 185 3.53 0.23 -3.65
CA ILE A 185 4.86 -0.39 -3.44
C ILE A 185 4.86 -1.37 -2.26
N PRO A 186 4.22 -1.11 -1.09
CA PRO A 186 4.19 -2.05 0.03
C PRO A 186 3.64 -3.44 -0.30
N ILE A 187 2.80 -3.58 -1.33
CA ILE A 187 2.32 -4.89 -1.80
C ILE A 187 3.49 -5.70 -2.36
N LEU A 188 4.33 -5.07 -3.18
CA LEU A 188 5.49 -5.73 -3.77
C LEU A 188 6.59 -6.03 -2.74
N GLU A 189 6.78 -5.11 -1.77
CA GLU A 189 7.70 -5.31 -0.65
C GLU A 189 7.31 -6.56 0.15
N ALA A 190 6.01 -6.73 0.44
CA ALA A 190 5.50 -7.92 1.11
C ALA A 190 5.66 -9.19 0.26
N PHE A 191 5.36 -9.13 -1.05
CA PHE A 191 5.56 -10.28 -1.96
C PHE A 191 7.01 -10.74 -2.00
N LYS A 192 7.97 -9.81 -2.07
CA LYS A 192 9.41 -10.12 -2.03
C LYS A 192 9.86 -10.73 -0.70
N CYS A 193 9.14 -10.46 0.39
CA CYS A 193 9.42 -10.99 1.72
C CYS A 193 8.71 -12.32 2.03
N ASP A 194 8.00 -12.93 1.07
CA ASP A 194 7.13 -14.08 1.30
C ASP A 194 6.02 -13.79 2.33
N THR A 195 5.57 -12.57 2.39
CA THR A 195 4.53 -12.13 3.32
C THR A 195 3.21 -12.04 2.58
N PRO A 196 2.17 -12.78 3.00
CA PRO A 196 0.82 -12.67 2.43
C PRO A 196 0.29 -11.24 2.52
N VAL A 197 -0.55 -10.87 1.56
CA VAL A 197 -1.10 -9.51 1.48
C VAL A 197 -2.62 -9.53 1.53
N ILE A 198 -3.18 -8.66 2.36
CA ILE A 198 -4.59 -8.25 2.32
C ILE A 198 -4.60 -6.81 1.82
N THR A 199 -5.24 -6.56 0.68
CA THR A 199 -5.28 -5.22 0.10
C THR A 199 -6.64 -4.88 -0.50
N SER A 200 -6.82 -3.63 -0.89
CA SER A 200 -8.11 -3.14 -1.40
C SER A 200 -8.39 -3.64 -2.81
N ASN A 201 -9.68 -3.79 -3.13
CA ASN A 201 -10.19 -4.12 -4.46
C ASN A 201 -10.46 -2.88 -5.33
N VAL A 202 -9.87 -1.72 -4.97
CA VAL A 202 -10.10 -0.43 -5.65
C VAL A 202 -8.77 0.17 -6.13
N THR A 203 -8.86 1.10 -7.08
CA THR A 203 -7.75 1.85 -7.66
C THR A 203 -6.68 0.94 -8.29
N SER A 204 -5.40 1.16 -8.03
CA SER A 204 -4.30 0.39 -8.60
C SER A 204 -4.02 -0.96 -7.90
N MET A 205 -4.55 -1.18 -6.67
CA MET A 205 -4.24 -2.38 -5.90
C MET A 205 -4.63 -3.69 -6.59
N PRO A 206 -5.82 -3.83 -7.25
CA PRO A 206 -6.15 -5.04 -8.01
C PRO A 206 -5.20 -5.27 -9.19
N GLU A 207 -4.76 -4.19 -9.85
CA GLU A 207 -3.80 -4.25 -10.96
C GLU A 207 -2.44 -4.76 -10.48
N VAL A 208 -1.96 -4.28 -9.33
CA VAL A 208 -0.67 -4.68 -8.77
C VAL A 208 -0.72 -6.07 -8.15
N ALA A 209 -1.75 -6.38 -7.39
CA ALA A 209 -1.82 -7.61 -6.59
C ALA A 209 -2.38 -8.81 -7.37
N GLN A 210 -3.31 -8.58 -8.29
CA GLN A 210 -4.06 -9.63 -8.98
C GLN A 210 -4.63 -10.68 -8.00
N ASP A 211 -4.44 -11.96 -8.26
CA ASP A 211 -4.87 -13.08 -7.42
C ASP A 211 -3.82 -13.50 -6.37
N ALA A 212 -2.73 -12.74 -6.25
CA ALA A 212 -1.66 -12.97 -5.27
C ALA A 212 -1.95 -12.37 -3.88
N ALA A 213 -3.07 -11.66 -3.73
CA ALA A 213 -3.52 -11.10 -2.46
C ALA A 213 -5.00 -11.39 -2.19
N LEU A 214 -5.41 -11.25 -0.93
CA LEU A 214 -6.83 -11.18 -0.57
C LEU A 214 -7.32 -9.76 -0.85
N LEU A 215 -8.16 -9.62 -1.88
CA LEU A 215 -8.75 -8.33 -2.26
C LEU A 215 -10.04 -8.10 -1.47
N VAL A 216 -10.14 -6.96 -0.80
CA VAL A 216 -11.29 -6.58 0.04
C VAL A 216 -11.81 -5.20 -0.30
N ASP A 217 -13.09 -4.95 -0.06
CA ASP A 217 -13.64 -3.59 -0.07
C ASP A 217 -13.05 -2.81 1.13
N PRO A 218 -12.28 -1.73 0.90
CA PRO A 218 -11.67 -0.95 1.97
C PRO A 218 -12.69 -0.21 2.85
N PHE A 219 -13.94 -0.10 2.41
CA PHE A 219 -15.02 0.54 3.16
C PHE A 219 -15.85 -0.44 3.98
N ASN A 220 -15.54 -1.75 3.92
CA ASN A 220 -16.23 -2.81 4.64
C ASN A 220 -15.27 -3.45 5.69
N GLU A 221 -15.44 -3.04 6.95
CA GLU A 221 -14.59 -3.53 8.06
C GLU A 221 -14.79 -5.04 8.32
N ASP A 222 -15.97 -5.60 8.02
CA ASP A 222 -16.21 -7.05 8.15
C ASP A 222 -15.44 -7.83 7.09
N ALA A 223 -15.40 -7.35 5.84
CA ALA A 223 -14.62 -7.96 4.77
C ALA A 223 -13.10 -7.95 5.09
N ILE A 224 -12.60 -6.86 5.68
CA ILE A 224 -11.21 -6.77 6.13
C ILE A 224 -10.96 -7.79 7.27
N ALA A 225 -11.85 -7.85 8.27
CA ALA A 225 -11.73 -8.79 9.37
C ALA A 225 -11.81 -10.26 8.89
N ASP A 226 -12.72 -10.58 7.96
CA ASP A 226 -12.85 -11.93 7.37
C ASP A 226 -11.58 -12.34 6.60
N ALA A 227 -10.94 -11.42 5.89
CA ALA A 227 -9.66 -11.66 5.23
C ALA A 227 -8.53 -11.91 6.26
N MET A 228 -8.53 -11.20 7.40
CA MET A 228 -7.61 -11.47 8.50
C MET A 228 -7.82 -12.86 9.10
N VAL A 229 -9.07 -13.31 9.23
CA VAL A 229 -9.37 -14.70 9.66
C VAL A 229 -8.88 -15.68 8.61
N LYS A 230 -9.19 -15.46 7.34
CA LYS A 230 -8.85 -16.35 6.23
C LYS A 230 -7.33 -16.57 6.10
N VAL A 231 -6.53 -15.56 6.35
CA VAL A 231 -5.06 -15.65 6.26
C VAL A 231 -4.43 -16.40 7.45
N LEU A 232 -5.20 -16.76 8.50
CA LEU A 232 -4.74 -17.68 9.55
C LEU A 232 -4.57 -19.12 9.05
N ASP A 233 -5.27 -19.49 7.98
CA ASP A 233 -5.13 -20.79 7.34
C ASP A 233 -3.75 -20.87 6.63
N GLU A 234 -2.99 -21.91 6.96
CA GLU A 234 -1.63 -22.10 6.45
C GLU A 234 -1.61 -22.39 4.94
N ASP A 235 -2.58 -23.13 4.44
CA ASP A 235 -2.67 -23.45 3.00
C ASP A 235 -3.01 -22.20 2.18
N VAL A 236 -3.87 -21.33 2.72
CA VAL A 236 -4.15 -20.03 2.12
C VAL A 236 -2.86 -19.19 2.06
N ARG A 237 -2.10 -19.12 3.17
CA ARG A 237 -0.84 -18.37 3.16
C ARG A 237 0.16 -18.92 2.16
N LYS A 238 0.37 -20.24 2.12
CA LYS A 238 1.27 -20.89 1.16
C LYS A 238 0.90 -20.57 -0.29
N ALA A 239 -0.37 -20.63 -0.60
CA ALA A 239 -0.88 -20.30 -1.94
C ALA A 239 -0.64 -18.84 -2.30
N LEU A 240 -0.90 -17.90 -1.39
CA LEU A 240 -0.67 -16.46 -1.60
C LEU A 240 0.82 -16.15 -1.76
N ILE A 241 1.68 -16.76 -0.95
CA ILE A 241 3.15 -16.61 -1.06
C ILE A 241 3.65 -17.08 -2.42
N ALA A 242 3.21 -18.26 -2.88
CA ALA A 242 3.61 -18.77 -4.18
C ALA A 242 3.24 -17.81 -5.33
N LYS A 243 2.00 -17.32 -5.32
CA LYS A 243 1.51 -16.34 -6.31
C LYS A 243 2.24 -14.99 -6.18
N GLY A 244 2.50 -14.53 -4.95
CA GLY A 244 3.22 -13.27 -4.69
C GLY A 244 4.63 -13.29 -5.26
N ARG A 245 5.36 -14.41 -5.09
CA ARG A 245 6.70 -14.61 -5.69
C ARG A 245 6.69 -14.49 -7.21
N GLU A 246 5.71 -15.11 -7.88
CA GLU A 246 5.56 -15.01 -9.34
C GLU A 246 5.22 -13.56 -9.73
N ARG A 247 4.22 -12.97 -9.07
CA ARG A 247 3.76 -11.60 -9.39
C ARG A 247 4.85 -10.55 -9.21
N ALA A 248 5.69 -10.67 -8.17
CA ALA A 248 6.79 -9.73 -7.91
C ALA A 248 7.84 -9.67 -9.04
N ARG A 249 7.93 -10.69 -9.90
CA ARG A 249 8.88 -10.74 -11.03
C ARG A 249 8.49 -9.81 -12.18
N ASP A 250 7.22 -9.42 -12.24
CA ASP A 250 6.70 -8.54 -13.27
C ASP A 250 7.12 -7.07 -13.07
N PHE A 251 7.77 -6.77 -11.92
CA PHE A 251 8.08 -5.40 -11.51
C PHE A 251 9.56 -5.21 -11.20
N SER A 252 10.21 -4.33 -11.94
CA SER A 252 11.61 -3.98 -11.70
C SER A 252 11.87 -2.50 -12.00
N TRP A 253 12.86 -1.93 -11.29
CA TRP A 253 13.29 -0.57 -11.56
C TRP A 253 13.96 -0.41 -12.93
N ASP A 254 14.57 -1.46 -13.46
CA ASP A 254 15.17 -1.43 -14.80
C ASP A 254 14.10 -1.28 -15.89
N GLN A 255 12.98 -2.05 -15.78
CA GLN A 255 11.84 -1.89 -16.70
C GLN A 255 11.22 -0.48 -16.59
N ALA A 256 11.07 0.05 -15.38
CA ALA A 256 10.59 1.42 -15.18
C ALA A 256 11.53 2.44 -15.84
N ALA A 257 12.83 2.30 -15.66
CA ALA A 257 13.84 3.17 -16.24
C ALA A 257 13.79 3.14 -17.79
N ASP A 258 13.63 1.96 -18.39
CA ASP A 258 13.51 1.81 -19.85
C ASP A 258 12.27 2.53 -20.39
N VAL A 259 11.13 2.41 -19.72
CA VAL A 259 9.90 3.12 -20.10
C VAL A 259 10.09 4.63 -20.00
N ILE A 260 10.66 5.11 -18.88
CA ILE A 260 10.92 6.54 -18.65
C ILE A 260 11.89 7.07 -19.72
N TRP A 261 12.98 6.33 -20.00
CA TRP A 261 13.95 6.70 -21.04
C TRP A 261 13.29 6.81 -22.43
N ASN A 262 12.51 5.79 -22.79
CA ASN A 262 11.79 5.80 -24.06
C ASN A 262 10.78 6.95 -24.16
N SER A 263 10.12 7.32 -23.05
CA SER A 263 9.22 8.47 -22.99
C SER A 263 9.97 9.80 -23.20
N LEU A 264 11.17 9.93 -22.61
CA LEU A 264 12.05 11.09 -22.82
C LEU A 264 12.48 11.20 -24.29
N MET A 265 12.90 10.08 -24.90
CA MET A 265 13.31 10.06 -26.32
C MET A 265 12.17 10.40 -27.27
N LYS A 266 10.93 9.96 -26.99
CA LYS A 266 9.74 10.35 -27.78
C LYS A 266 9.38 11.84 -27.63
N ALA A 267 9.85 12.51 -26.59
CA ALA A 267 9.57 13.92 -26.34
C ALA A 267 10.55 14.87 -27.06
N ILE A 268 11.70 14.40 -27.48
CA ILE A 268 12.69 15.17 -28.25
C ILE A 268 12.27 15.28 -29.71
#